data_68a49ac3d3034a3371dc1145f29dec02
#
_entry.id   68a49ac3d3034a3371dc1145f29dec02
#
_cell.length_a   1.000
_cell.length_b   1.000
_cell.length_c   1.000
_cell.angle_alpha   90.00
_cell.angle_beta   90.00
_cell.angle_gamma   90.00
#
_symmetry.space_group_name_H-M   'P 1'
#
loop_
_entity.id
_entity.type
_entity.pdbx_description
1 polymer ?
#
loop_
_entity_poly.entity_id
_entity_poly.type
_entity_poly.pdbx_seq_one_letter_code
_entity_poly.pdbx_strand_id
1 'polypeptide(L)'
;MNKEIVPIGQIAKSILVLRGQRVMLDRDLAVLYGVQTRVLNQAVKRNSDRFPEDFVFTLSREEIQRISQTVTSSASLKFSKQVRAFTEQGVAMLSSVLRSDRAIRVNVAIMRAFVRLRQTLESNRELAQKFSQLERRVGKHDDEIAAILEAIRQLMAPPEKPRREIGFHVRERAGRYRAPTRA
;
A
#
# COMPACT_ATOMS: atom_id res chain seq x y z
N MET A 1 4.38 38.43 21.86
CA MET A 1 3.39 37.96 20.88
C MET A 1 3.65 36.49 20.58
N ASN A 2 2.85 35.60 21.16
CA ASN A 2 3.02 34.17 21.00
C ASN A 2 2.70 33.78 19.56
N LYS A 3 3.73 33.42 18.79
CA LYS A 3 3.56 32.80 17.47
C LYS A 3 3.06 31.37 17.71
N GLU A 4 1.76 31.16 17.75
CA GLU A 4 1.17 29.83 17.71
C GLU A 4 1.55 29.16 16.39
N ILE A 5 2.66 28.44 16.42
CA ILE A 5 3.09 27.59 15.31
C ILE A 5 2.21 26.34 15.40
N VAL A 6 1.27 26.20 14.47
CA VAL A 6 0.47 24.97 14.38
C VAL A 6 1.43 23.81 14.16
N PRO A 7 1.48 22.80 15.06
CA PRO A 7 2.43 21.69 14.93
C PRO A 7 2.19 20.91 13.63
N ILE A 8 3.24 20.65 12.86
CA ILE A 8 3.17 19.92 11.57
C ILE A 8 2.46 18.57 11.75
N GLY A 9 2.63 17.91 12.93
CA GLY A 9 1.95 16.66 13.23
C GLY A 9 0.43 16.75 13.34
N GLN A 10 -0.12 17.90 13.74
CA GLN A 10 -1.57 18.15 13.73
C GLN A 10 -2.08 18.36 12.30
N ILE A 11 -1.33 19.11 11.49
CA ILE A 11 -1.66 19.32 10.08
C ILE A 11 -1.66 17.98 9.33
N ALA A 12 -0.67 17.13 9.56
CA ALA A 12 -0.59 15.83 8.91
C ALA A 12 -1.81 14.93 9.20
N LYS A 13 -2.40 15.01 10.40
CA LYS A 13 -3.62 14.28 10.78
C LYS A 13 -4.87 14.77 10.05
N SER A 14 -4.87 16.00 9.55
CA SER A 14 -5.99 16.60 8.79
C SER A 14 -5.88 16.33 7.29
N ILE A 15 -4.78 15.72 6.83
CA ILE A 15 -4.62 15.30 5.43
C ILE A 15 -5.23 13.91 5.25
N LEU A 16 -6.26 13.83 4.44
CA LEU A 16 -6.98 12.59 4.11
C LEU A 16 -6.61 12.11 2.70
N VAL A 17 -6.85 10.85 2.43
CA VAL A 17 -6.73 10.28 1.06
C VAL A 17 -8.13 10.04 0.53
N LEU A 18 -8.53 10.77 -0.51
CA LEU A 18 -9.81 10.66 -1.19
C LEU A 18 -9.59 10.58 -2.70
N ARG A 19 -10.26 9.66 -3.37
CA ARG A 19 -10.13 9.44 -4.81
C ARG A 19 -8.67 9.25 -5.27
N GLY A 20 -7.82 8.64 -4.40
CA GLY A 20 -6.39 8.47 -4.67
C GLY A 20 -5.53 9.72 -4.50
N GLN A 21 -6.13 10.86 -4.11
CA GLN A 21 -5.44 12.13 -3.90
C GLN A 21 -5.40 12.50 -2.42
N ARG A 22 -4.35 13.20 -2.00
CA ARG A 22 -4.24 13.77 -0.65
C ARG A 22 -4.95 15.10 -0.62
N VAL A 23 -5.87 15.23 0.31
CA VAL A 23 -6.74 16.41 0.41
C VAL A 23 -6.90 16.86 1.85
N MET A 24 -7.29 18.11 2.02
CA MET A 24 -7.75 18.67 3.29
C MET A 24 -9.18 19.19 3.12
N LEU A 25 -9.99 19.03 4.16
CA LEU A 25 -11.37 19.49 4.14
C LEU A 25 -11.45 21.00 4.42
N ASP A 26 -12.45 21.65 3.83
CA ASP A 26 -12.72 23.08 4.01
C ASP A 26 -12.84 23.52 5.47
N ARG A 27 -13.46 22.70 6.33
CA ARG A 27 -13.58 22.96 7.76
C ARG A 27 -12.25 22.93 8.49
N ASP A 28 -11.39 21.95 8.16
CA ASP A 28 -10.09 21.80 8.82
C ASP A 28 -9.15 22.93 8.40
N LEU A 29 -9.19 23.29 7.12
CA LEU A 29 -8.51 24.47 6.61
C LEU A 29 -9.01 25.77 7.27
N ALA A 30 -10.32 25.92 7.43
CA ALA A 30 -10.91 27.09 8.09
C ALA A 30 -10.39 27.25 9.54
N VAL A 31 -10.33 26.14 10.29
CA VAL A 31 -9.76 26.14 11.66
C VAL A 31 -8.29 26.54 11.64
N LEU A 32 -7.48 25.99 10.75
CA LEU A 32 -6.05 26.32 10.63
C LEU A 32 -5.84 27.79 10.28
N TYR A 33 -6.60 28.30 9.31
CA TYR A 33 -6.52 29.71 8.89
C TYR A 33 -7.16 30.68 9.91
N GLY A 34 -7.94 30.17 10.87
CA GLY A 34 -8.65 31.00 11.87
C GLY A 34 -9.81 31.78 11.29
N VAL A 35 -10.49 31.20 10.31
CA VAL A 35 -11.67 31.81 9.65
C VAL A 35 -12.86 30.82 9.75
N GLN A 36 -14.06 31.36 9.54
CA GLN A 36 -15.23 30.49 9.42
C GLN A 36 -15.22 29.75 8.07
N THR A 37 -15.66 28.49 8.06
CA THR A 37 -15.74 27.68 6.82
C THR A 37 -16.57 28.37 5.74
N ARG A 38 -17.64 29.09 6.13
CA ARG A 38 -18.44 29.88 5.22
C ARG A 38 -17.62 30.97 4.53
N VAL A 39 -16.77 31.67 5.28
CA VAL A 39 -15.91 32.76 4.74
C VAL A 39 -14.89 32.21 3.76
N LEU A 40 -14.24 31.09 4.12
CA LEU A 40 -13.30 30.38 3.24
C LEU A 40 -14.00 29.97 1.94
N ASN A 41 -15.14 29.29 2.03
CA ASN A 41 -15.88 28.82 0.87
C ASN A 41 -16.40 29.98 0.00
N GLN A 42 -16.75 31.10 0.58
CA GLN A 42 -17.15 32.32 -0.15
C GLN A 42 -15.98 32.94 -0.90
N ALA A 43 -14.79 32.97 -0.27
CA ALA A 43 -13.57 33.43 -0.92
C ALA A 43 -13.19 32.55 -2.12
N VAL A 44 -13.29 31.27 -2.01
CA VAL A 44 -13.07 30.31 -3.12
C VAL A 44 -14.09 30.56 -4.24
N LYS A 45 -15.38 30.68 -3.91
CA LYS A 45 -16.43 30.93 -4.90
C LYS A 45 -16.21 32.23 -5.68
N ARG A 46 -15.74 33.29 -5.00
CA ARG A 46 -15.43 34.61 -5.64
C ARG A 46 -14.19 34.54 -6.55
N ASN A 47 -13.36 33.54 -6.42
CA ASN A 47 -12.13 33.32 -7.18
C ASN A 47 -12.16 31.96 -7.89
N SER A 48 -13.32 31.53 -8.39
CA SER A 48 -13.53 30.20 -9.00
C SER A 48 -12.52 29.87 -10.08
N ASP A 49 -12.13 30.87 -10.88
CA ASP A 49 -11.17 30.69 -11.98
C ASP A 49 -9.78 30.20 -11.53
N ARG A 50 -9.47 30.35 -10.22
CA ARG A 50 -8.22 29.88 -9.60
C ARG A 50 -8.33 28.48 -9.00
N PHE A 51 -9.53 27.90 -9.00
CA PHE A 51 -9.82 26.62 -8.37
C PHE A 51 -10.49 25.68 -9.37
N PRO A 52 -9.76 25.15 -10.34
CA PRO A 52 -10.27 24.12 -11.24
C PRO A 52 -10.64 22.85 -10.46
N GLU A 53 -11.32 21.92 -11.10
CA GLU A 53 -11.89 20.74 -10.47
C GLU A 53 -10.83 19.79 -9.88
N ASP A 54 -9.60 19.80 -10.39
CA ASP A 54 -8.45 19.10 -9.85
C ASP A 54 -7.83 19.76 -8.61
N PHE A 55 -8.15 21.01 -8.31
CA PHE A 55 -7.70 21.73 -7.10
C PHE A 55 -8.71 21.63 -5.96
N VAL A 56 -10.01 21.68 -6.28
CA VAL A 56 -11.09 21.60 -5.29
C VAL A 56 -12.29 20.85 -5.85
N PHE A 57 -12.82 19.93 -5.09
CA PHE A 57 -14.03 19.19 -5.45
C PHE A 57 -14.98 19.04 -4.27
N THR A 58 -16.27 18.88 -4.57
CA THR A 58 -17.30 18.65 -3.58
C THR A 58 -17.44 17.16 -3.30
N LEU A 59 -17.55 16.80 -2.04
CA LEU A 59 -17.75 15.43 -1.62
C LEU A 59 -19.19 14.98 -1.83
N SER A 60 -19.36 13.70 -2.21
CA SER A 60 -20.65 13.03 -2.21
C SER A 60 -21.12 12.73 -0.78
N ARG A 61 -22.42 12.45 -0.61
CA ARG A 61 -22.96 12.04 0.70
C ARG A 61 -22.31 10.76 1.24
N GLU A 62 -22.01 9.83 0.37
CA GLU A 62 -21.35 8.58 0.73
C GLU A 62 -19.91 8.80 1.22
N GLU A 63 -19.15 9.68 0.54
CA GLU A 63 -17.81 10.07 0.96
C GLU A 63 -17.81 10.76 2.33
N ILE A 64 -18.74 11.68 2.54
CA ILE A 64 -18.93 12.35 3.84
C ILE A 64 -19.23 11.33 4.94
N GLN A 65 -20.10 10.36 4.68
CA GLN A 65 -20.47 9.34 5.63
C GLN A 65 -19.28 8.43 6.00
N ARG A 66 -18.49 8.00 5.03
CA ARG A 66 -17.25 7.23 5.27
C ARG A 66 -16.25 7.99 6.13
N ILE A 67 -15.99 9.26 5.80
CA ILE A 67 -15.07 10.09 6.59
C ILE A 67 -15.58 10.26 8.02
N SER A 68 -16.88 10.49 8.21
CA SER A 68 -17.47 10.68 9.54
C SER A 68 -17.38 9.43 10.43
N GLN A 69 -17.26 8.24 9.86
CA GLN A 69 -17.06 6.98 10.59
C GLN A 69 -15.60 6.73 10.96
N THR A 70 -14.68 7.18 10.10
CA THR A 70 -13.23 6.88 10.24
C THR A 70 -12.50 7.89 11.10
N VAL A 71 -12.96 9.14 11.14
CA VAL A 71 -12.29 10.24 11.85
C VAL A 71 -13.13 10.71 13.02
N THR A 72 -12.67 10.46 14.24
CA THR A 72 -13.37 10.75 15.51
C THR A 72 -13.77 12.23 15.66
N SER A 73 -13.04 13.16 15.05
CA SER A 73 -13.36 14.62 15.09
C SER A 73 -14.45 15.06 14.10
N SER A 74 -15.01 14.15 13.31
CA SER A 74 -15.88 14.49 12.19
C SER A 74 -17.39 14.21 12.41
N ALA A 75 -17.83 13.97 13.65
CA ALA A 75 -19.25 13.74 13.98
C ALA A 75 -20.17 14.87 13.45
N SER A 76 -19.69 16.11 13.40
CA SER A 76 -20.44 17.26 12.86
C SER A 76 -20.52 17.29 11.32
N LEU A 77 -19.73 16.46 10.60
CA LEU A 77 -19.78 16.41 9.13
C LEU A 77 -21.09 15.82 8.60
N LYS A 78 -21.72 14.89 9.33
CA LYS A 78 -22.99 14.25 8.92
C LYS A 78 -24.08 15.25 8.59
N PHE A 79 -24.05 16.43 9.24
CA PHE A 79 -25.07 17.46 9.10
C PHE A 79 -24.69 18.55 8.08
N SER A 80 -23.48 18.48 7.51
CA SER A 80 -23.06 19.47 6.53
C SER A 80 -23.69 19.20 5.18
N LYS A 81 -24.39 20.21 4.62
CA LYS A 81 -25.02 20.09 3.30
C LYS A 81 -24.02 19.96 2.16
N GLN A 82 -22.85 20.54 2.32
CA GLN A 82 -21.78 20.57 1.31
C GLN A 82 -20.43 20.62 2.01
N VAL A 83 -19.53 19.70 1.66
CA VAL A 83 -18.16 19.64 2.15
C VAL A 83 -17.23 19.66 0.94
N ARG A 84 -16.20 20.51 0.97
CA ARG A 84 -15.21 20.62 -0.09
C ARG A 84 -13.89 20.04 0.36
N ALA A 85 -13.25 19.32 -0.56
CA ALA A 85 -11.91 18.79 -0.41
C ALA A 85 -10.95 19.58 -1.31
N PHE A 86 -9.84 20.00 -0.74
CA PHE A 86 -8.78 20.77 -1.39
C PHE A 86 -7.55 19.88 -1.54
N THR A 87 -7.03 19.74 -2.75
CA THR A 87 -5.76 19.10 -3.02
C THR A 87 -4.59 19.96 -2.55
N GLU A 88 -3.37 19.45 -2.63
CA GLU A 88 -2.16 20.25 -2.31
C GLU A 88 -2.12 21.55 -3.10
N GLN A 89 -2.43 21.50 -4.40
CA GLN A 89 -2.49 22.67 -5.27
C GLN A 89 -3.61 23.64 -4.87
N GLY A 90 -4.78 23.10 -4.52
CA GLY A 90 -5.91 23.89 -4.04
C GLY A 90 -5.58 24.62 -2.74
N VAL A 91 -4.89 23.95 -1.80
CA VAL A 91 -4.42 24.61 -0.56
C VAL A 91 -3.37 25.67 -0.86
N ALA A 92 -2.42 25.40 -1.75
CA ALA A 92 -1.43 26.40 -2.16
C ALA A 92 -2.10 27.67 -2.70
N MET A 93 -3.16 27.50 -3.51
CA MET A 93 -3.91 28.60 -4.10
C MET A 93 -4.68 29.44 -3.06
N LEU A 94 -5.13 28.82 -1.94
CA LEU A 94 -5.82 29.55 -0.86
C LEU A 94 -4.97 30.66 -0.26
N SER A 95 -3.63 30.57 -0.26
CA SER A 95 -2.76 31.61 0.25
C SER A 95 -2.87 32.94 -0.55
N SER A 96 -3.15 32.83 -1.84
CA SER A 96 -3.33 34.00 -2.73
C SER A 96 -4.69 34.67 -2.54
N VAL A 97 -5.66 33.96 -1.98
CA VAL A 97 -7.04 34.41 -1.80
C VAL A 97 -7.29 34.90 -0.38
N LEU A 98 -6.73 34.22 0.63
CA LEU A 98 -6.81 34.57 2.04
C LEU A 98 -5.63 35.53 2.42
N ARG A 99 -5.73 36.77 2.07
CA ARG A 99 -4.66 37.78 2.21
C ARG A 99 -4.41 38.17 3.68
N SER A 100 -3.87 37.27 4.50
CA SER A 100 -3.47 37.59 5.88
C SER A 100 -2.13 36.93 6.22
N ASP A 101 -1.38 37.57 7.13
CA ASP A 101 -0.10 37.01 7.62
C ASP A 101 -0.25 35.60 8.23
N ARG A 102 -1.38 35.36 8.87
CA ARG A 102 -1.72 34.01 9.38
C ARG A 102 -1.87 33.04 8.24
N ALA A 103 -2.57 33.40 7.17
CA ALA A 103 -2.77 32.52 6.02
C ALA A 103 -1.43 32.15 5.36
N ILE A 104 -0.52 33.09 5.23
CA ILE A 104 0.82 32.81 4.67
C ILE A 104 1.56 31.80 5.54
N ARG A 105 1.63 32.05 6.87
CA ARG A 105 2.35 31.13 7.78
C ARG A 105 1.75 29.72 7.80
N VAL A 106 0.43 29.64 7.88
CA VAL A 106 -0.30 28.36 7.88
C VAL A 106 -0.09 27.63 6.57
N ASN A 107 -0.16 28.34 5.45
CA ASN A 107 0.07 27.73 4.14
C ASN A 107 1.47 27.12 4.01
N VAL A 108 2.50 27.84 4.45
CA VAL A 108 3.89 27.31 4.49
C VAL A 108 3.96 26.04 5.35
N ALA A 109 3.30 26.02 6.50
CA ALA A 109 3.27 24.84 7.39
C ALA A 109 2.55 23.65 6.74
N ILE A 110 1.43 23.91 6.05
CA ILE A 110 0.67 22.86 5.32
C ILE A 110 1.51 22.31 4.16
N MET A 111 2.13 23.15 3.36
CA MET A 111 3.01 22.69 2.27
C MET A 111 4.15 21.83 2.77
N ARG A 112 4.79 22.21 3.88
CA ARG A 112 5.82 21.38 4.52
C ARG A 112 5.27 20.02 5.00
N ALA A 113 4.03 19.99 5.49
CA ALA A 113 3.38 18.73 5.89
C ALA A 113 3.12 17.81 4.69
N PHE A 114 2.64 18.34 3.56
CA PHE A 114 2.47 17.58 2.34
C PHE A 114 3.78 17.01 1.81
N VAL A 115 4.85 17.83 1.75
CA VAL A 115 6.18 17.39 1.32
C VAL A 115 6.70 16.26 2.22
N ARG A 116 6.63 16.45 3.55
CA ARG A 116 7.10 15.44 4.50
C ARG A 116 6.32 14.14 4.40
N LEU A 117 5.00 14.21 4.22
CA LEU A 117 4.16 13.03 4.03
C LEU A 117 4.51 12.28 2.74
N ARG A 118 4.83 13.01 1.66
CA ARG A 118 5.30 12.41 0.40
C ARG A 118 6.61 11.65 0.60
N GLN A 119 7.60 12.28 1.22
CA GLN A 119 8.91 11.67 1.50
C GLN A 119 8.79 10.40 2.36
N THR A 120 7.94 10.42 3.40
CA THR A 120 7.71 9.25 4.25
C THR A 120 7.11 8.09 3.46
N LEU A 121 6.20 8.34 2.52
CA LEU A 121 5.60 7.29 1.71
C LEU A 121 6.56 6.74 0.65
N GLU A 122 7.41 7.58 0.08
CA GLU A 122 8.46 7.14 -0.83
C GLU A 122 9.47 6.23 -0.12
N SER A 123 9.94 6.62 1.06
CA SER A 123 10.86 5.78 1.85
C SER A 123 10.23 4.46 2.29
N ASN A 124 8.95 4.44 2.66
CA ASN A 124 8.23 3.21 2.98
C ASN A 124 8.08 2.28 1.76
N ARG A 125 7.87 2.85 0.58
CA ARG A 125 7.79 2.08 -0.67
C ARG A 125 9.12 1.44 -1.03
N GLU A 126 10.22 2.16 -0.89
CA GLU A 126 11.58 1.63 -1.08
C GLU A 126 11.88 0.50 -0.09
N LEU A 127 11.50 0.68 1.18
CA LEU A 127 11.67 -0.36 2.20
C LEU A 127 10.88 -1.61 1.86
N ALA A 128 9.62 -1.48 1.44
CA ALA A 128 8.80 -2.61 1.00
C ALA A 128 9.42 -3.35 -0.20
N GLN A 129 9.99 -2.62 -1.16
CA GLN A 129 10.71 -3.23 -2.29
C GLN A 129 11.96 -4.00 -1.85
N LYS A 130 12.76 -3.42 -0.95
CA LYS A 130 13.95 -4.10 -0.38
C LYS A 130 13.56 -5.35 0.41
N PHE A 131 12.45 -5.29 1.16
CA PHE A 131 11.91 -6.47 1.88
C PHE A 131 11.54 -7.60 0.90
N SER A 132 10.79 -7.29 -0.16
CA SER A 132 10.42 -8.28 -1.17
C SER A 132 11.64 -8.87 -1.90
N GLN A 133 12.70 -8.07 -2.13
CA GLN A 133 13.96 -8.58 -2.69
C GLN A 133 14.67 -9.52 -1.72
N LEU A 134 14.66 -9.19 -0.43
CA LEU A 134 15.27 -10.04 0.61
C LEU A 134 14.55 -11.37 0.74
N GLU A 135 13.21 -11.36 0.78
CA GLU A 135 12.39 -12.58 0.79
C GLU A 135 12.70 -13.51 -0.39
N ARG A 136 12.81 -12.95 -1.60
CA ARG A 136 13.19 -13.72 -2.79
C ARG A 136 14.60 -14.31 -2.71
N ARG A 137 15.53 -13.62 -2.08
CA ARG A 137 16.90 -14.13 -1.89
C ARG A 137 16.94 -15.25 -0.85
N VAL A 138 16.23 -15.08 0.27
CA VAL A 138 16.11 -16.12 1.31
C VAL A 138 15.48 -17.38 0.72
N GLY A 139 14.36 -17.26 -0.02
CA GLY A 139 13.73 -18.41 -0.66
C GLY A 139 14.66 -19.19 -1.62
N LYS A 140 15.52 -18.48 -2.39
CA LYS A 140 16.52 -19.16 -3.23
C LYS A 140 17.57 -19.92 -2.43
N HIS A 141 18.01 -19.37 -1.30
CA HIS A 141 18.96 -20.07 -0.42
C HIS A 141 18.34 -21.32 0.21
N ASP A 142 17.07 -21.30 0.57
CA ASP A 142 16.35 -22.46 1.07
C ASP A 142 16.27 -23.57 0.02
N ASP A 143 16.02 -23.25 -1.24
CA ASP A 143 16.02 -24.19 -2.37
C ASP A 143 17.42 -24.78 -2.61
N GLU A 144 18.48 -23.96 -2.56
CA GLU A 144 19.88 -24.39 -2.71
C GLU A 144 20.30 -25.34 -1.56
N ILE A 145 19.91 -25.03 -0.33
CA ILE A 145 20.16 -25.88 0.85
C ILE A 145 19.43 -27.21 0.70
N ALA A 146 18.17 -27.20 0.26
CA ALA A 146 17.41 -28.43 0.03
C ALA A 146 18.07 -29.32 -1.04
N ALA A 147 18.57 -28.73 -2.13
CA ALA A 147 19.27 -29.45 -3.18
C ALA A 147 20.59 -30.09 -2.68
N ILE A 148 21.35 -29.35 -1.86
CA ILE A 148 22.57 -29.87 -1.23
C ILE A 148 22.27 -31.03 -0.29
N LEU A 149 21.24 -30.91 0.54
CA LEU A 149 20.82 -31.99 1.45
C LEU A 149 20.38 -33.22 0.70
N GLU A 150 19.67 -33.09 -0.41
CA GLU A 150 19.28 -34.19 -1.26
C GLU A 150 20.48 -34.88 -1.93
N ALA A 151 21.42 -34.11 -2.44
CA ALA A 151 22.68 -34.63 -2.99
C ALA A 151 23.48 -35.42 -1.93
N ILE A 152 23.55 -34.92 -0.70
CA ILE A 152 24.20 -35.66 0.42
C ILE A 152 23.46 -36.96 0.73
N ARG A 153 22.13 -36.97 0.75
CA ARG A 153 21.33 -38.19 0.95
C ARG A 153 21.61 -39.23 -0.13
N GLN A 154 21.71 -38.83 -1.38
CA GLN A 154 22.02 -39.71 -2.48
C GLN A 154 23.43 -40.31 -2.36
N LEU A 155 24.42 -39.52 -1.93
CA LEU A 155 25.78 -39.99 -1.68
C LEU A 155 25.89 -40.93 -0.48
N MET A 156 25.06 -40.75 0.53
CA MET A 156 25.00 -41.61 1.73
C MET A 156 24.14 -42.86 1.54
N ALA A 157 23.34 -42.94 0.48
CA ALA A 157 22.57 -44.13 0.20
C ALA A 157 23.52 -45.33 -0.04
N PRO A 158 23.44 -46.43 0.71
CA PRO A 158 24.28 -47.60 0.48
C PRO A 158 24.03 -48.11 -0.94
N PRO A 159 25.10 -48.53 -1.69
CA PRO A 159 24.94 -49.03 -3.04
C PRO A 159 23.95 -50.22 -2.98
N GLU A 160 22.93 -50.18 -3.81
CA GLU A 160 22.01 -51.31 -3.95
C GLU A 160 22.82 -52.54 -4.33
N LYS A 161 22.96 -53.46 -3.40
CA LYS A 161 23.55 -54.75 -3.70
C LYS A 161 22.69 -55.38 -4.78
N PRO A 162 23.28 -55.78 -5.94
CA PRO A 162 22.51 -56.49 -6.94
C PRO A 162 21.88 -57.72 -6.28
N ARG A 163 20.58 -57.83 -6.31
CA ARG A 163 19.84 -59.01 -5.82
C ARG A 163 20.40 -60.19 -6.60
N ARG A 164 21.26 -61.02 -5.94
CA ARG A 164 21.60 -62.33 -6.48
C ARG A 164 20.31 -63.13 -6.50
N GLU A 165 19.82 -63.40 -7.70
CA GLU A 165 18.75 -64.38 -7.88
C GLU A 165 19.29 -65.73 -7.48
N ILE A 166 18.93 -66.21 -6.28
CA ILE A 166 19.17 -67.58 -5.84
C ILE A 166 18.01 -68.38 -6.43
N GLY A 167 18.11 -68.66 -7.73
CA GLY A 167 17.18 -69.52 -8.46
C GLY A 167 17.93 -70.75 -8.93
N PHE A 168 17.51 -71.88 -8.44
CA PHE A 168 17.90 -73.20 -9.03
C PHE A 168 17.22 -73.25 -10.40
N HIS A 169 17.98 -73.06 -11.48
CA HIS A 169 17.49 -73.36 -12.83
C HIS A 169 17.51 -74.92 -13.00
N VAL A 170 16.38 -75.52 -12.76
CA VAL A 170 16.15 -76.92 -13.17
C VAL A 170 16.07 -76.95 -14.70
N ARG A 171 17.17 -77.37 -15.34
CA ARG A 171 17.15 -77.71 -16.78
C ARG A 171 16.45 -79.05 -16.95
N GLU A 172 15.15 -79.04 -17.18
CA GLU A 172 14.45 -80.20 -17.69
C GLU A 172 14.96 -80.54 -19.11
N ARG A 173 15.68 -81.63 -19.21
CA ARG A 173 15.98 -82.28 -20.50
C ARG A 173 14.69 -82.90 -21.01
N ALA A 174 14.08 -82.32 -22.07
CA ALA A 174 12.97 -82.94 -22.79
C ALA A 174 13.36 -84.31 -23.33
N GLY A 175 12.85 -85.32 -22.66
CA GLY A 175 12.95 -86.71 -23.18
C GLY A 175 12.09 -86.83 -24.45
N ARG A 176 12.76 -87.21 -25.56
CA ARG A 176 12.06 -87.57 -26.81
C ARG A 176 11.37 -88.90 -26.61
N TYR A 177 10.09 -88.89 -26.46
CA TYR A 177 9.26 -90.10 -26.51
C TYR A 177 9.03 -90.46 -27.96
N ARG A 178 9.57 -91.63 -28.34
CA ARG A 178 9.35 -92.24 -29.68
C ARG A 178 8.20 -93.28 -29.50
N ALA A 179 7.05 -93.02 -30.11
CA ALA A 179 5.94 -93.94 -30.13
C ALA A 179 6.23 -95.08 -31.10
N PRO A 180 5.90 -96.32 -30.73
CA PRO A 180 6.07 -97.47 -31.65
C PRO A 180 4.92 -97.53 -32.63
N THR A 181 5.27 -97.68 -33.95
CA THR A 181 4.37 -97.98 -35.05
C THR A 181 3.87 -99.37 -34.91
N ARG A 182 2.54 -99.54 -34.92
CA ARG A 182 1.94 -100.89 -35.12
C ARG A 182 1.52 -101.06 -36.60
N ALA A 183 1.89 -102.25 -37.11
CA ALA A 183 1.50 -102.79 -38.42
C ALA A 183 -0.01 -102.98 -38.60
#